data_2b27da82ee4d186b06268c6b008c75ae
#
_entry.id   2b27da82ee4d186b06268c6b008c75ae
#
_cell.length_a   1.000
_cell.length_b   1.000
_cell.length_c   1.000
_cell.angle_alpha   90.00
_cell.angle_beta   90.00
_cell.angle_gamma   90.00
#
_symmetry.space_group_name_H-M   'P 1'
#
loop_
_entity.id
_entity.type
_entity.pdbx_description
1 polymer ?
#
loop_
_entity_poly.entity_id
_entity_poly.type
_entity_poly.pdbx_seq_one_letter_code
_entity_poly.pdbx_strand_id
1 'polypeptide(L)'
;MAQKKVIISVINDIATDQRVRRTASAFSELNYQIIIVGRKLPQSLPVYEMNGLRVKRFNMPINKGPLFYALFQVRLILFLILKKADVLFSNDLDTLLPNYLVSRLKGSVLIYDSHEYFTGVPELQKNHFARKIWTKVESFIFPKLKNVITVNRSIANLYSQQYGNIVHVVRNVPDKTNKIIFDVVQWKRSVGFSDDKKVFILQGAGINIDRGAEEAVEAMKDVDAMLLIIGGGDVFHQLKELAHKHNVAHKVIIHPKISREELMAVTASCFAGLTLDKDTNINYRFSLPNKLFDYIHAEIPVIATDLPEVAAIVNVYRTGIVLSQNSPQAIANAMNGLISEKELYDDYKENCRIVATDLCWQSEKKVLIDLILSSERTQ
;
A
#
# COMPACT_ATOMS: atom_id res chain seq x y z
N MET A 1 26.04 -21.25 -15.95
CA MET A 1 25.54 -21.55 -14.59
C MET A 1 24.04 -21.84 -14.66
N ALA A 2 23.51 -22.73 -13.82
CA ALA A 2 22.08 -23.00 -13.79
C ALA A 2 21.36 -21.73 -13.30
N GLN A 3 20.22 -21.43 -13.90
CA GLN A 3 19.39 -20.28 -13.53
C GLN A 3 18.88 -20.42 -12.09
N LYS A 4 19.12 -19.41 -11.24
CA LYS A 4 18.66 -19.39 -9.85
C LYS A 4 17.13 -19.31 -9.76
N LYS A 5 16.58 -19.81 -8.66
CA LYS A 5 15.13 -19.91 -8.44
C LYS A 5 14.72 -19.19 -7.17
N VAL A 6 13.67 -18.40 -7.27
CA VAL A 6 13.02 -17.79 -6.11
C VAL A 6 11.57 -18.28 -5.98
N ILE A 7 11.14 -18.53 -4.73
CA ILE A 7 9.73 -18.72 -4.40
C ILE A 7 9.29 -17.55 -3.55
N ILE A 8 8.31 -16.80 -4.06
CA ILE A 8 7.69 -15.65 -3.38
C ILE A 8 6.36 -16.13 -2.79
N SER A 9 6.25 -16.12 -1.47
CA SER A 9 5.07 -16.57 -0.74
C SER A 9 4.23 -15.39 -0.27
N VAL A 10 2.92 -15.43 -0.53
CA VAL A 10 1.96 -14.42 -0.06
C VAL A 10 0.63 -15.09 0.30
N ILE A 11 -0.03 -14.64 1.36
CA ILE A 11 -1.32 -15.22 1.74
C ILE A 11 -2.49 -14.65 0.92
N ASN A 12 -2.32 -13.49 0.32
CA ASN A 12 -3.34 -12.77 -0.44
C ASN A 12 -3.53 -13.31 -1.87
N ASP A 13 -4.47 -12.70 -2.59
CA ASP A 13 -4.62 -12.93 -4.02
C ASP A 13 -3.52 -12.22 -4.80
N ILE A 14 -2.74 -12.99 -5.53
CA ILE A 14 -1.56 -12.53 -6.28
C ILE A 14 -1.95 -11.51 -7.37
N ALA A 15 -3.14 -11.64 -7.96
CA ALA A 15 -3.53 -10.86 -9.13
C ALA A 15 -3.58 -9.35 -8.89
N THR A 16 -3.89 -8.94 -7.66
CA THR A 16 -4.07 -7.53 -7.27
C THR A 16 -2.92 -6.98 -6.42
N ASP A 17 -1.97 -7.82 -6.03
CA ASP A 17 -0.85 -7.42 -5.17
C ASP A 17 0.28 -6.77 -5.98
N GLN A 18 0.29 -5.45 -6.00
CA GLN A 18 1.28 -4.65 -6.74
C GLN A 18 2.70 -4.78 -6.16
N ARG A 19 2.83 -4.95 -4.83
CA ARG A 19 4.14 -5.10 -4.20
C ARG A 19 4.79 -6.44 -4.59
N VAL A 20 4.03 -7.52 -4.55
CA VAL A 20 4.48 -8.84 -5.00
C VAL A 20 4.87 -8.81 -6.50
N ARG A 21 4.08 -8.11 -7.33
CA ARG A 21 4.41 -7.93 -8.75
C ARG A 21 5.74 -7.20 -8.96
N ARG A 22 5.97 -6.13 -8.22
CA ARG A 22 7.22 -5.34 -8.27
C ARG A 22 8.41 -6.15 -7.77
N THR A 23 8.25 -6.87 -6.67
CA THR A 23 9.27 -7.81 -6.17
C THR A 23 9.63 -8.86 -7.22
N ALA A 24 8.65 -9.46 -7.88
CA ALA A 24 8.87 -10.41 -8.97
C ALA A 24 9.63 -9.77 -10.15
N SER A 25 9.32 -8.51 -10.49
CA SER A 25 10.06 -7.81 -11.56
C SER A 25 11.55 -7.62 -11.23
N ALA A 26 11.88 -7.32 -9.96
CA ALA A 26 13.26 -7.18 -9.52
C ALA A 26 14.04 -8.52 -9.66
N PHE A 27 13.43 -9.65 -9.29
CA PHE A 27 14.02 -10.96 -9.51
C PHE A 27 14.12 -11.33 -10.99
N SER A 28 13.15 -10.91 -11.81
CA SER A 28 13.21 -11.13 -13.27
C SER A 28 14.40 -10.42 -13.93
N GLU A 29 14.71 -9.19 -13.50
CA GLU A 29 15.89 -8.44 -13.96
C GLU A 29 17.21 -9.12 -13.59
N LEU A 30 17.24 -9.83 -12.47
CA LEU A 30 18.36 -10.65 -12.04
C LEU A 30 18.37 -12.05 -12.68
N ASN A 31 17.50 -12.28 -13.67
CA ASN A 31 17.38 -13.54 -14.42
C ASN A 31 17.06 -14.77 -13.54
N TYR A 32 16.21 -14.60 -12.51
CA TYR A 32 15.71 -15.74 -11.72
C TYR A 32 14.52 -16.42 -12.39
N GLN A 33 14.39 -17.74 -12.18
CA GLN A 33 13.10 -18.42 -12.34
C GLN A 33 12.23 -18.08 -11.14
N ILE A 34 11.04 -17.55 -11.39
CA ILE A 34 10.17 -17.02 -10.33
C ILE A 34 8.97 -17.93 -10.17
N ILE A 35 8.69 -18.33 -8.94
CA ILE A 35 7.44 -18.98 -8.56
C ILE A 35 6.76 -18.12 -7.51
N ILE A 36 5.56 -17.62 -7.80
CA ILE A 36 4.74 -16.96 -6.79
C ILE A 36 3.71 -17.97 -6.28
N VAL A 37 3.60 -18.08 -4.96
CA VAL A 37 2.60 -18.93 -4.31
C VAL A 37 1.69 -18.09 -3.42
N GLY A 38 0.38 -18.23 -3.63
CA GLY A 38 -0.64 -17.52 -2.86
C GLY A 38 -1.98 -18.26 -2.87
N ARG A 39 -3.05 -17.62 -2.46
CA ARG A 39 -4.39 -18.22 -2.49
C ARG A 39 -5.19 -17.80 -3.72
N LYS A 40 -6.18 -18.61 -4.07
CA LYS A 40 -7.22 -18.31 -5.03
C LYS A 40 -8.52 -17.99 -4.28
N LEU A 41 -9.09 -16.84 -4.55
CA LEU A 41 -10.43 -16.47 -4.08
C LEU A 41 -11.47 -16.76 -5.17
N PRO A 42 -12.78 -16.85 -4.84
CA PRO A 42 -13.83 -17.06 -5.84
C PRO A 42 -13.83 -15.97 -6.95
N GLN A 43 -13.45 -14.76 -6.59
CA GLN A 43 -13.44 -13.58 -7.49
C GLN A 43 -12.03 -13.23 -7.99
N SER A 44 -11.05 -14.13 -7.86
CA SER A 44 -9.69 -13.90 -8.32
C SER A 44 -9.62 -13.64 -9.81
N LEU A 45 -9.01 -12.54 -10.18
CA LEU A 45 -8.71 -12.19 -11.57
C LEU A 45 -7.61 -13.10 -12.18
N PRO A 46 -7.46 -13.12 -13.50
CA PRO A 46 -6.28 -13.67 -14.15
C PRO A 46 -5.01 -13.02 -13.60
N VAL A 47 -3.94 -13.79 -13.50
CA VAL A 47 -2.64 -13.26 -13.06
C VAL A 47 -1.92 -12.67 -14.27
N TYR A 48 -1.21 -11.57 -14.04
CA TYR A 48 -0.36 -10.95 -15.05
C TYR A 48 0.71 -11.91 -15.59
N GLU A 49 1.08 -11.73 -16.85
CA GLU A 49 2.16 -12.48 -17.48
C GLU A 49 3.51 -11.78 -17.30
N MET A 50 4.55 -12.54 -17.04
CA MET A 50 5.93 -12.07 -16.93
C MET A 50 6.87 -13.21 -17.36
N ASN A 51 7.94 -12.88 -18.06
CA ASN A 51 8.91 -13.87 -18.50
C ASN A 51 9.54 -14.62 -17.28
N GLY A 52 9.58 -15.95 -17.35
CA GLY A 52 10.11 -16.79 -16.28
C GLY A 52 9.19 -16.93 -15.04
N LEU A 53 8.00 -16.33 -15.05
CA LEU A 53 7.05 -16.41 -13.95
C LEU A 53 6.17 -17.66 -14.02
N ARG A 54 6.09 -18.37 -12.90
CA ARG A 54 5.09 -19.42 -12.65
C ARG A 54 4.27 -19.04 -11.43
N VAL A 55 2.96 -19.21 -11.51
CA VAL A 55 2.06 -18.89 -10.41
C VAL A 55 1.35 -20.14 -9.91
N LYS A 56 1.38 -20.34 -8.60
CA LYS A 56 0.63 -21.39 -7.91
C LYS A 56 -0.37 -20.73 -6.95
N ARG A 57 -1.65 -20.90 -7.19
CA ARG A 57 -2.70 -20.44 -6.28
C ARG A 57 -3.37 -21.63 -5.59
N PHE A 58 -3.42 -21.60 -4.25
CA PHE A 58 -4.08 -22.62 -3.46
C PHE A 58 -5.59 -22.37 -3.38
N ASN A 59 -6.39 -23.34 -3.76
CA ASN A 59 -7.81 -23.37 -3.44
C ASN A 59 -7.97 -23.81 -1.98
N MET A 60 -8.45 -22.92 -1.13
CA MET A 60 -8.63 -23.22 0.30
C MET A 60 -10.09 -23.57 0.58
N PRO A 61 -10.37 -24.65 1.33
CA PRO A 61 -11.74 -25.03 1.68
C PRO A 61 -12.39 -24.01 2.64
N ILE A 62 -11.56 -23.31 3.41
CA ILE A 62 -11.94 -22.27 4.37
C ILE A 62 -11.09 -21.04 4.07
N ASN A 63 -11.69 -19.86 4.08
CA ASN A 63 -11.01 -18.61 3.67
C ASN A 63 -10.80 -17.62 4.82
N LYS A 64 -11.21 -17.93 6.05
CA LYS A 64 -11.10 -17.05 7.23
C LYS A 64 -10.87 -17.86 8.51
N GLY A 65 -10.34 -17.18 9.53
CA GLY A 65 -10.17 -17.72 10.88
C GLY A 65 -8.94 -18.61 11.08
N PRO A 66 -8.69 -19.09 12.30
CA PRO A 66 -7.45 -19.80 12.67
C PRO A 66 -7.20 -21.05 11.85
N LEU A 67 -8.23 -21.81 11.50
CA LEU A 67 -8.13 -23.03 10.72
C LEU A 67 -7.67 -22.76 9.28
N PHE A 68 -8.10 -21.64 8.69
CA PHE A 68 -7.57 -21.19 7.40
C PHE A 68 -6.06 -21.00 7.45
N TYR A 69 -5.57 -20.25 8.44
CA TYR A 69 -4.13 -20.00 8.60
C TYR A 69 -3.36 -21.31 8.80
N ALA A 70 -3.84 -22.20 9.66
CA ALA A 70 -3.20 -23.49 9.89
C ALA A 70 -3.09 -24.34 8.61
N LEU A 71 -4.19 -24.47 7.87
CA LEU A 71 -4.21 -25.22 6.61
C LEU A 71 -3.33 -24.58 5.55
N PHE A 72 -3.31 -23.26 5.44
CA PHE A 72 -2.44 -22.54 4.52
C PHE A 72 -0.96 -22.77 4.84
N GLN A 73 -0.58 -22.67 6.12
CA GLN A 73 0.78 -22.92 6.61
C GLN A 73 1.25 -24.33 6.23
N VAL A 74 0.45 -25.36 6.53
CA VAL A 74 0.77 -26.76 6.20
C VAL A 74 0.94 -26.93 4.69
N ARG A 75 0.01 -26.41 3.90
CA ARG A 75 0.09 -26.51 2.43
C ARG A 75 1.32 -25.78 1.86
N LEU A 76 1.65 -24.64 2.42
CA LEU A 76 2.83 -23.88 2.01
C LEU A 76 4.12 -24.63 2.37
N ILE A 77 4.22 -25.21 3.57
CA ILE A 77 5.37 -26.04 3.97
C ILE A 77 5.56 -27.20 2.98
N LEU A 78 4.51 -27.97 2.72
CA LEU A 78 4.58 -29.12 1.79
C LEU A 78 5.02 -28.67 0.38
N PHE A 79 4.45 -27.56 -0.11
CA PHE A 79 4.83 -27.01 -1.40
C PHE A 79 6.30 -26.60 -1.44
N LEU A 80 6.77 -25.88 -0.41
CA LEU A 80 8.15 -25.41 -0.33
C LEU A 80 9.14 -26.57 -0.18
N ILE A 81 8.81 -27.63 0.56
CA ILE A 81 9.64 -28.84 0.69
C ILE A 81 9.81 -29.54 -0.67
N LEU A 82 8.76 -29.62 -1.47
CA LEU A 82 8.78 -30.31 -2.77
C LEU A 82 9.46 -29.52 -3.90
N LYS A 83 9.73 -28.23 -3.72
CA LYS A 83 10.33 -27.37 -4.75
C LYS A 83 11.75 -26.95 -4.37
N LYS A 84 12.68 -26.99 -5.33
CA LYS A 84 14.01 -26.39 -5.15
C LYS A 84 13.92 -24.87 -5.33
N ALA A 85 14.50 -24.12 -4.41
CA ALA A 85 14.65 -22.68 -4.49
C ALA A 85 15.96 -22.24 -3.82
N ASP A 86 16.67 -21.32 -4.46
CA ASP A 86 17.85 -20.68 -3.90
C ASP A 86 17.46 -19.60 -2.90
N VAL A 87 16.35 -18.91 -3.21
CA VAL A 87 15.78 -17.84 -2.37
C VAL A 87 14.32 -18.15 -2.03
N LEU A 88 13.97 -18.03 -0.77
CA LEU A 88 12.59 -17.99 -0.26
C LEU A 88 12.28 -16.55 0.15
N PHE A 89 11.30 -15.95 -0.50
CA PHE A 89 10.84 -14.59 -0.21
C PHE A 89 9.48 -14.65 0.47
N SER A 90 9.45 -14.24 1.73
CA SER A 90 8.26 -14.29 2.59
C SER A 90 7.63 -12.91 2.71
N ASN A 91 6.41 -12.75 2.21
CA ASN A 91 5.62 -11.54 2.43
C ASN A 91 4.77 -11.71 3.69
N ASP A 92 4.90 -10.79 4.59
CA ASP A 92 4.24 -10.71 5.89
C ASP A 92 4.46 -11.92 6.83
N LEU A 93 4.05 -11.73 8.08
CA LEU A 93 4.27 -12.69 9.17
C LEU A 93 3.53 -14.01 8.93
N ASP A 94 2.42 -13.96 8.22
CA ASP A 94 1.57 -15.11 7.94
C ASP A 94 2.18 -16.13 6.96
N THR A 95 3.23 -15.77 6.22
CA THR A 95 4.00 -16.72 5.43
C THR A 95 5.40 -17.00 6.01
N LEU A 96 5.79 -16.30 7.08
CA LEU A 96 7.16 -16.34 7.59
C LEU A 96 7.54 -17.71 8.18
N LEU A 97 6.68 -18.31 9.01
CA LEU A 97 7.00 -19.59 9.65
C LEU A 97 7.31 -20.72 8.66
N PRO A 98 6.50 -21.00 7.63
CA PRO A 98 6.82 -21.98 6.59
C PRO A 98 8.13 -21.70 5.88
N ASN A 99 8.35 -20.47 5.47
CA ASN A 99 9.55 -20.07 4.75
C ASN A 99 10.79 -20.22 5.64
N TYR A 100 10.71 -19.84 6.92
CA TYR A 100 11.80 -19.99 7.89
C TYR A 100 12.17 -21.47 8.10
N LEU A 101 11.19 -22.32 8.39
CA LEU A 101 11.45 -23.76 8.60
C LEU A 101 12.09 -24.42 7.39
N VAL A 102 11.57 -24.14 6.20
CA VAL A 102 12.09 -24.76 4.98
C VAL A 102 13.43 -24.15 4.57
N SER A 103 13.67 -22.85 4.78
CA SER A 103 14.99 -22.25 4.53
C SER A 103 16.07 -22.88 5.39
N ARG A 104 15.78 -23.14 6.67
CA ARG A 104 16.71 -23.83 7.58
C ARG A 104 16.98 -25.27 7.19
N LEU A 105 15.97 -25.98 6.68
CA LEU A 105 16.07 -27.36 6.23
C LEU A 105 16.90 -27.49 4.94
N LYS A 106 16.75 -26.53 4.01
CA LYS A 106 17.34 -26.62 2.65
C LYS A 106 18.58 -25.75 2.45
N GLY A 107 18.92 -24.89 3.40
CA GLY A 107 19.98 -23.92 3.24
C GLY A 107 19.64 -22.78 2.26
N SER A 108 18.37 -22.57 1.91
CA SER A 108 17.97 -21.47 1.03
C SER A 108 18.12 -20.11 1.74
N VAL A 109 18.45 -19.06 1.00
CA VAL A 109 18.37 -17.67 1.51
C VAL A 109 16.93 -17.35 1.86
N LEU A 110 16.70 -16.78 3.04
CA LEU A 110 15.39 -16.25 3.43
C LEU A 110 15.44 -14.73 3.41
N ILE A 111 14.52 -14.11 2.66
CA ILE A 111 14.23 -12.67 2.70
C ILE A 111 12.82 -12.49 3.23
N TYR A 112 12.67 -11.63 4.24
CA TYR A 112 11.37 -11.31 4.84
C TYR A 112 10.97 -9.88 4.51
N ASP A 113 9.78 -9.70 3.97
CA ASP A 113 9.17 -8.42 3.63
C ASP A 113 7.93 -8.16 4.49
N SER A 114 8.02 -7.20 5.40
CA SER A 114 6.91 -6.79 6.26
C SER A 114 6.23 -5.56 5.68
N HIS A 115 4.97 -5.71 5.26
CA HIS A 115 4.21 -4.63 4.64
C HIS A 115 3.61 -3.64 5.66
N GLU A 116 3.57 -4.03 6.94
CA GLU A 116 3.08 -3.24 8.06
C GLU A 116 3.67 -3.77 9.38
N TYR A 117 3.46 -3.08 10.48
CA TYR A 117 3.77 -3.64 11.79
C TYR A 117 2.71 -4.69 12.16
N PHE A 118 2.93 -5.92 11.73
CA PHE A 118 1.92 -6.98 11.66
C PHE A 118 1.22 -7.24 13.00
N THR A 119 1.95 -7.30 14.10
CA THR A 119 1.37 -7.54 15.44
C THR A 119 0.62 -6.33 16.00
N GLY A 120 0.70 -5.18 15.33
CA GLY A 120 -0.01 -3.95 15.66
C GLY A 120 -1.29 -3.70 14.85
N VAL A 121 -1.69 -4.62 13.95
CA VAL A 121 -2.90 -4.42 13.13
C VAL A 121 -4.17 -4.37 13.99
N PRO A 122 -5.16 -3.54 13.63
CA PRO A 122 -6.40 -3.39 14.42
C PRO A 122 -7.15 -4.70 14.66
N GLU A 123 -7.13 -5.62 13.69
CA GLU A 123 -7.79 -6.93 13.78
C GLU A 123 -7.16 -7.80 14.89
N LEU A 124 -5.85 -7.74 15.07
CA LEU A 124 -5.16 -8.46 16.14
C LEU A 124 -5.31 -7.77 17.50
N GLN A 125 -5.50 -6.44 17.54
CA GLN A 125 -5.78 -5.73 18.79
C GLN A 125 -7.11 -6.20 19.41
N LYS A 126 -8.10 -6.53 18.58
CA LYS A 126 -9.40 -7.05 19.01
C LYS A 126 -9.37 -8.55 19.35
N ASN A 127 -8.35 -9.30 18.93
CA ASN A 127 -8.22 -10.76 19.15
C ASN A 127 -6.92 -11.09 19.89
N HIS A 128 -6.96 -11.03 21.22
CA HIS A 128 -5.80 -11.28 22.09
C HIS A 128 -5.14 -12.64 21.87
N PHE A 129 -5.94 -13.70 21.60
CA PHE A 129 -5.39 -15.04 21.39
C PHE A 129 -4.58 -15.12 20.08
N ALA A 130 -5.16 -14.65 18.99
CA ALA A 130 -4.45 -14.60 17.71
C ALA A 130 -3.19 -13.72 17.80
N ARG A 131 -3.30 -12.55 18.44
CA ARG A 131 -2.15 -11.65 18.69
C ARG A 131 -1.03 -12.37 19.44
N LYS A 132 -1.35 -13.12 20.51
CA LYS A 132 -0.36 -13.86 21.30
C LYS A 132 0.37 -14.92 20.47
N ILE A 133 -0.33 -15.61 19.57
CA ILE A 133 0.27 -16.60 18.66
C ILE A 133 1.22 -15.91 17.70
N TRP A 134 0.76 -14.86 17.00
CA TRP A 134 1.59 -14.15 16.01
C TRP A 134 2.80 -13.46 16.66
N THR A 135 2.63 -12.86 17.84
CA THR A 135 3.76 -12.29 18.61
C THR A 135 4.79 -13.35 18.97
N LYS A 136 4.37 -14.57 19.36
CA LYS A 136 5.30 -15.68 19.63
C LYS A 136 6.04 -16.13 18.37
N VAL A 137 5.36 -16.23 17.23
CA VAL A 137 6.00 -16.58 15.95
C VAL A 137 7.03 -15.52 15.58
N GLU A 138 6.64 -14.25 15.63
CA GLU A 138 7.50 -13.10 15.32
C GLU A 138 8.72 -13.07 16.25
N SER A 139 8.53 -13.07 17.57
CA SER A 139 9.63 -12.98 18.53
C SER A 139 10.59 -14.17 18.48
N PHE A 140 10.12 -15.34 18.04
CA PHE A 140 10.97 -16.51 17.88
C PHE A 140 11.82 -16.47 16.60
N ILE A 141 11.24 -15.96 15.50
CA ILE A 141 11.90 -16.00 14.19
C ILE A 141 12.68 -14.72 13.91
N PHE A 142 12.09 -13.56 14.17
CA PHE A 142 12.62 -12.25 13.74
C PHE A 142 14.08 -12.02 14.16
N PRO A 143 14.51 -12.29 15.41
CA PRO A 143 15.92 -12.11 15.82
C PRO A 143 16.93 -12.94 15.02
N LYS A 144 16.48 -13.98 14.31
CA LYS A 144 17.30 -14.90 13.52
C LYS A 144 17.34 -14.56 12.04
N LEU A 145 16.59 -13.54 11.61
CA LEU A 145 16.54 -13.08 10.23
C LEU A 145 17.77 -12.20 9.93
N LYS A 146 18.35 -12.40 8.75
CA LYS A 146 19.47 -11.58 8.25
C LYS A 146 19.02 -10.55 7.23
N ASN A 147 18.02 -10.89 6.40
CA ASN A 147 17.56 -10.09 5.29
C ASN A 147 16.11 -9.71 5.53
N VAL A 148 15.90 -8.50 6.06
CA VAL A 148 14.57 -7.98 6.39
C VAL A 148 14.36 -6.65 5.69
N ILE A 149 13.21 -6.52 5.04
CA ILE A 149 12.74 -5.25 4.46
C ILE A 149 11.37 -4.89 5.01
N THR A 150 11.06 -3.61 5.01
CA THR A 150 9.74 -3.07 5.34
C THR A 150 9.45 -1.80 4.55
N VAL A 151 8.25 -1.25 4.71
CA VAL A 151 7.71 -0.20 3.85
C VAL A 151 8.15 1.22 4.22
N ASN A 152 8.63 1.47 5.44
CA ASN A 152 9.05 2.81 5.87
C ASN A 152 10.02 2.77 7.05
N ARG A 153 10.58 3.95 7.38
CA ARG A 153 11.60 4.08 8.41
C ARG A 153 11.09 3.87 9.83
N SER A 154 9.87 4.33 10.14
CA SER A 154 9.28 4.17 11.47
C SER A 154 9.10 2.70 11.84
N ILE A 155 8.56 1.89 10.92
CA ILE A 155 8.40 0.43 11.12
C ILE A 155 9.78 -0.25 11.17
N ALA A 156 10.74 0.15 10.33
CA ALA A 156 12.10 -0.38 10.39
C ALA A 156 12.74 -0.12 11.76
N ASN A 157 12.60 1.08 12.29
CA ASN A 157 13.12 1.46 13.61
C ASN A 157 12.45 0.66 14.73
N LEU A 158 11.12 0.46 14.68
CA LEU A 158 10.39 -0.37 15.65
C LEU A 158 10.98 -1.79 15.70
N TYR A 159 11.11 -2.44 14.56
CA TYR A 159 11.67 -3.78 14.48
C TYR A 159 13.15 -3.81 14.92
N SER A 160 13.95 -2.83 14.53
CA SER A 160 15.36 -2.76 14.92
C SER A 160 15.52 -2.57 16.44
N GLN A 161 14.69 -1.72 17.06
CA GLN A 161 14.69 -1.52 18.51
C GLN A 161 14.20 -2.77 19.26
N GLN A 162 13.21 -3.46 18.73
CA GLN A 162 12.61 -4.62 19.38
C GLN A 162 13.46 -5.89 19.26
N TYR A 163 14.14 -6.10 18.12
CA TYR A 163 14.81 -7.37 17.80
C TYR A 163 16.30 -7.25 17.52
N GLY A 164 16.86 -6.04 17.42
CA GLY A 164 18.27 -5.82 17.14
C GLY A 164 18.70 -6.04 15.68
N ASN A 165 17.78 -6.30 14.77
CA ASN A 165 18.09 -6.56 13.37
C ASN A 165 18.28 -5.26 12.57
N ILE A 166 19.10 -5.34 11.51
CA ILE A 166 19.10 -4.32 10.46
C ILE A 166 17.89 -4.58 9.57
N VAL A 167 17.03 -3.57 9.45
CA VAL A 167 15.82 -3.63 8.61
C VAL A 167 15.93 -2.57 7.51
N HIS A 168 15.94 -3.03 6.26
CA HIS A 168 16.02 -2.14 5.11
C HIS A 168 14.64 -1.60 4.73
N VAL A 169 14.61 -0.40 4.18
CA VAL A 169 13.36 0.22 3.74
C VAL A 169 13.23 0.12 2.23
N VAL A 170 12.13 -0.47 1.78
CA VAL A 170 11.68 -0.52 0.38
C VAL A 170 10.24 -0.05 0.35
N ARG A 171 10.01 1.20 -0.01
CA ARG A 171 8.68 1.81 -0.01
C ARG A 171 7.80 1.23 -1.11
N ASN A 172 6.49 1.24 -0.88
CA ASN A 172 5.51 0.79 -1.87
C ASN A 172 5.09 1.95 -2.79
N VAL A 173 6.00 2.40 -3.64
CA VAL A 173 5.80 3.52 -4.57
C VAL A 173 5.40 3.02 -5.96
N PRO A 174 4.71 3.83 -6.78
CA PRO A 174 4.36 3.48 -8.15
C PRO A 174 5.58 3.31 -9.07
N ASP A 175 5.39 2.63 -10.17
CA ASP A 175 6.30 2.73 -11.31
C ASP A 175 6.22 4.13 -11.93
N LYS A 176 7.30 4.57 -12.62
CA LYS A 176 7.21 5.77 -13.46
C LYS A 176 6.06 5.58 -14.45
N THR A 177 5.13 6.52 -14.44
CA THR A 177 3.88 6.39 -15.21
C THR A 177 4.14 6.67 -16.69
N ASN A 178 3.70 5.77 -17.56
CA ASN A 178 3.48 6.06 -18.97
C ASN A 178 2.17 6.84 -19.12
N LYS A 179 2.04 7.67 -20.17
CA LYS A 179 0.78 8.35 -20.46
C LYS A 179 -0.35 7.34 -20.60
N ILE A 180 -1.37 7.50 -19.77
CA ILE A 180 -2.57 6.65 -19.78
C ILE A 180 -3.55 7.24 -20.80
N ILE A 181 -3.99 6.44 -21.74
CA ILE A 181 -5.03 6.84 -22.70
C ILE A 181 -6.38 6.49 -22.06
N PHE A 182 -7.05 7.50 -21.50
CA PHE A 182 -8.37 7.37 -20.90
C PHE A 182 -9.14 8.68 -21.11
N ASP A 183 -10.40 8.59 -21.54
CA ASP A 183 -11.26 9.77 -21.71
C ASP A 183 -11.82 10.23 -20.35
N VAL A 184 -11.01 10.99 -19.64
CA VAL A 184 -11.37 11.54 -18.32
C VAL A 184 -12.52 12.55 -18.43
N VAL A 185 -12.62 13.27 -19.55
CA VAL A 185 -13.68 14.29 -19.74
C VAL A 185 -15.04 13.61 -19.84
N GLN A 186 -15.14 12.57 -20.68
CA GLN A 186 -16.37 11.78 -20.79
C GLN A 186 -16.71 11.10 -19.46
N TRP A 187 -15.70 10.54 -18.75
CA TRP A 187 -15.91 9.92 -17.45
C TRP A 187 -16.43 10.92 -16.42
N LYS A 188 -15.81 12.09 -16.30
CA LYS A 188 -16.27 13.15 -15.40
C LYS A 188 -17.73 13.51 -15.63
N ARG A 189 -18.13 13.73 -16.87
CA ARG A 189 -19.52 14.03 -17.25
C ARG A 189 -20.47 12.90 -16.85
N SER A 190 -20.07 11.64 -17.06
CA SER A 190 -20.92 10.48 -16.74
C SER A 190 -21.19 10.32 -15.24
N VAL A 191 -20.31 10.81 -14.37
CA VAL A 191 -20.45 10.76 -12.91
C VAL A 191 -20.96 12.07 -12.30
N GLY A 192 -21.28 13.07 -13.14
CA GLY A 192 -21.93 14.32 -12.69
C GLY A 192 -20.99 15.43 -12.23
N PHE A 193 -19.73 15.45 -12.72
CA PHE A 193 -18.85 16.60 -12.47
C PHE A 193 -19.28 17.83 -13.27
N SER A 194 -19.18 18.99 -12.62
CA SER A 194 -19.22 20.29 -13.28
C SER A 194 -17.82 20.65 -13.78
N ASP A 195 -17.70 21.03 -15.04
CA ASP A 195 -16.41 21.31 -15.72
C ASP A 195 -15.69 22.54 -15.12
N ASP A 196 -16.41 23.41 -14.40
CA ASP A 196 -15.93 24.67 -13.83
C ASP A 196 -15.46 24.57 -12.36
N LYS A 197 -15.71 23.45 -11.68
CA LYS A 197 -15.37 23.29 -10.27
C LYS A 197 -14.06 22.54 -10.06
N LYS A 198 -13.27 23.01 -9.09
CA LYS A 198 -12.11 22.28 -8.60
C LYS A 198 -12.56 21.01 -7.89
N VAL A 199 -11.80 19.91 -8.07
CA VAL A 199 -12.13 18.59 -7.54
C VAL A 199 -11.05 18.12 -6.59
N PHE A 200 -11.38 17.87 -5.34
CA PHE A 200 -10.53 17.16 -4.40
C PHE A 200 -10.82 15.66 -4.44
N ILE A 201 -9.79 14.82 -4.34
CA ILE A 201 -9.97 13.37 -4.40
C ILE A 201 -9.50 12.68 -3.12
N LEU A 202 -10.33 11.79 -2.58
CA LEU A 202 -9.96 10.80 -1.58
C LEU A 202 -10.13 9.41 -2.17
N GLN A 203 -9.02 8.69 -2.38
CA GLN A 203 -9.05 7.36 -2.97
C GLN A 203 -8.54 6.30 -2.01
N GLY A 204 -9.06 5.07 -2.13
CA GLY A 204 -8.57 3.94 -1.34
C GLY A 204 -9.38 2.66 -1.50
N ALA A 205 -8.67 1.52 -1.44
CA ALA A 205 -9.32 0.21 -1.42
C ALA A 205 -10.00 -0.11 -0.09
N GLY A 206 -9.58 0.56 1.02
CA GLY A 206 -10.09 0.41 2.36
C GLY A 206 -10.37 1.77 2.98
N ILE A 207 -11.49 2.40 2.58
CA ILE A 207 -12.02 3.62 3.21
C ILE A 207 -12.80 3.17 4.44
N ASN A 208 -12.04 2.90 5.50
CA ASN A 208 -12.54 2.37 6.77
C ASN A 208 -12.65 3.48 7.81
N ILE A 209 -13.19 3.14 8.97
CA ILE A 209 -13.21 4.03 10.15
C ILE A 209 -11.80 4.60 10.40
N ASP A 210 -11.74 5.86 10.79
CA ASP A 210 -10.49 6.60 11.08
C ASP A 210 -9.59 6.88 9.84
N ARG A 211 -10.12 6.75 8.63
CA ARG A 211 -9.42 7.15 7.39
C ARG A 211 -9.77 8.57 6.91
N GLY A 212 -10.58 9.31 7.69
CA GLY A 212 -10.88 10.73 7.48
C GLY A 212 -11.85 11.05 6.35
N ALA A 213 -12.57 10.06 5.82
CA ALA A 213 -13.56 10.28 4.77
C ALA A 213 -14.79 11.02 5.28
N GLU A 214 -15.19 10.73 6.51
CA GLU A 214 -16.32 11.37 7.18
C GLU A 214 -16.05 12.86 7.41
N GLU A 215 -14.85 13.19 7.90
CA GLU A 215 -14.41 14.59 8.11
C GLU A 215 -14.28 15.34 6.78
N ALA A 216 -13.81 14.65 5.72
CA ALA A 216 -13.73 15.26 4.39
C ALA A 216 -15.11 15.60 3.83
N VAL A 217 -16.13 14.73 4.01
CA VAL A 217 -17.52 15.01 3.61
C VAL A 217 -18.06 16.18 4.41
N GLU A 218 -17.85 16.22 5.72
CA GLU A 218 -18.32 17.32 6.56
C GLU A 218 -17.66 18.66 6.23
N ALA A 219 -16.35 18.66 5.91
CA ALA A 219 -15.60 19.85 5.49
C ALA A 219 -16.20 20.55 4.27
N MET A 220 -16.88 19.79 3.41
CA MET A 220 -17.50 20.35 2.21
C MET A 220 -18.60 21.37 2.47
N LYS A 221 -19.10 21.52 3.69
CA LYS A 221 -20.02 22.62 4.04
C LYS A 221 -19.41 24.00 3.73
N ASP A 222 -18.13 24.13 4.00
CA ASP A 222 -17.41 25.41 3.98
C ASP A 222 -16.47 25.56 2.77
N VAL A 223 -16.59 24.68 1.76
CA VAL A 223 -15.70 24.67 0.58
C VAL A 223 -16.52 24.77 -0.71
N ASP A 224 -16.19 25.73 -1.58
CA ASP A 224 -16.80 25.84 -2.92
C ASP A 224 -16.00 25.05 -3.97
N ALA A 225 -16.07 23.72 -3.85
CA ALA A 225 -15.44 22.76 -4.73
C ALA A 225 -16.24 21.45 -4.75
N MET A 226 -15.77 20.46 -5.49
CA MET A 226 -16.31 19.10 -5.46
C MET A 226 -15.38 18.17 -4.71
N LEU A 227 -15.94 17.16 -4.05
CA LEU A 227 -15.21 16.05 -3.43
C LEU A 227 -15.53 14.74 -4.16
N LEU A 228 -14.50 14.08 -4.67
CA LEU A 228 -14.59 12.77 -5.27
C LEU A 228 -14.03 11.73 -4.30
N ILE A 229 -14.83 10.74 -3.92
CA ILE A 229 -14.41 9.60 -3.12
C ILE A 229 -14.48 8.35 -3.99
N ILE A 230 -13.32 7.73 -4.30
CA ILE A 230 -13.26 6.50 -5.12
C ILE A 230 -12.71 5.34 -4.30
N GLY A 231 -13.45 4.24 -4.23
CA GLY A 231 -12.94 3.05 -3.58
C GLY A 231 -13.98 2.12 -2.99
N GLY A 232 -13.76 1.74 -1.75
CA GLY A 232 -14.63 0.89 -0.94
C GLY A 232 -14.05 0.74 0.45
N GLY A 233 -14.81 0.19 1.37
CA GLY A 233 -14.43 0.01 2.78
C GLY A 233 -15.66 0.07 3.68
N ASP A 234 -15.42 -0.01 5.00
CA ASP A 234 -16.48 -0.19 5.99
C ASP A 234 -17.44 1.01 6.05
N VAL A 235 -16.93 2.25 5.90
CA VAL A 235 -17.74 3.48 5.99
C VAL A 235 -18.30 3.93 4.65
N PHE A 236 -17.90 3.31 3.56
CA PHE A 236 -18.19 3.75 2.20
C PHE A 236 -19.69 3.93 1.91
N HIS A 237 -20.53 3.04 2.45
CA HIS A 237 -21.98 3.12 2.27
C HIS A 237 -22.62 4.24 3.09
N GLN A 238 -22.03 4.59 4.25
CA GLN A 238 -22.54 5.62 5.16
C GLN A 238 -22.23 7.04 4.67
N LEU A 239 -21.22 7.20 3.81
CA LEU A 239 -20.79 8.54 3.33
C LEU A 239 -21.88 9.25 2.53
N LYS A 240 -22.76 8.52 1.83
CA LYS A 240 -23.90 9.13 1.12
C LYS A 240 -24.92 9.75 2.09
N GLU A 241 -25.25 9.00 3.14
CA GLU A 241 -26.15 9.48 4.18
C GLU A 241 -25.56 10.71 4.89
N LEU A 242 -24.25 10.66 5.16
CA LEU A 242 -23.53 11.77 5.76
C LEU A 242 -23.54 13.02 4.88
N ALA A 243 -23.36 12.87 3.56
CA ALA A 243 -23.42 13.96 2.60
C ALA A 243 -24.83 14.62 2.56
N HIS A 244 -25.88 13.82 2.64
CA HIS A 244 -27.25 14.32 2.77
C HIS A 244 -27.48 15.05 4.10
N LYS A 245 -27.05 14.45 5.22
CA LYS A 245 -27.15 15.05 6.57
C LYS A 245 -26.51 16.42 6.64
N HIS A 246 -25.39 16.60 5.96
CA HIS A 246 -24.66 17.87 5.92
C HIS A 246 -25.09 18.82 4.78
N ASN A 247 -26.11 18.46 3.98
CA ASN A 247 -26.57 19.21 2.82
C ASN A 247 -25.50 19.46 1.75
N VAL A 248 -24.54 18.53 1.60
CA VAL A 248 -23.42 18.62 0.63
C VAL A 248 -23.49 17.54 -0.46
N ALA A 249 -24.59 16.79 -0.54
CA ALA A 249 -24.74 15.69 -1.52
C ALA A 249 -24.61 16.14 -2.99
N HIS A 250 -24.91 17.42 -3.28
CA HIS A 250 -24.78 17.99 -4.63
C HIS A 250 -23.33 18.23 -5.07
N LYS A 251 -22.36 18.18 -4.16
CA LYS A 251 -20.93 18.39 -4.45
C LYS A 251 -20.01 17.25 -3.96
N VAL A 252 -20.59 16.13 -3.47
CA VAL A 252 -19.84 14.93 -3.04
C VAL A 252 -20.21 13.75 -3.94
N ILE A 253 -19.26 13.26 -4.70
CA ILE A 253 -19.43 12.10 -5.56
C ILE A 253 -18.72 10.90 -4.92
N ILE A 254 -19.46 9.81 -4.71
CA ILE A 254 -18.97 8.57 -4.13
C ILE A 254 -19.05 7.48 -5.19
N HIS A 255 -17.88 7.03 -5.67
CA HIS A 255 -17.77 6.08 -6.77
C HIS A 255 -17.09 4.79 -6.32
N PRO A 256 -17.59 3.61 -6.72
CA PRO A 256 -16.92 2.33 -6.43
C PRO A 256 -15.54 2.26 -7.10
N LYS A 257 -14.80 1.20 -6.79
CA LYS A 257 -13.47 0.95 -7.37
C LYS A 257 -13.53 0.91 -8.89
N ILE A 258 -12.55 1.54 -9.51
CA ILE A 258 -12.27 1.49 -10.95
C ILE A 258 -10.90 0.82 -11.19
N SER A 259 -10.53 0.57 -12.42
CA SER A 259 -9.22 0.02 -12.75
C SER A 259 -8.09 0.96 -12.31
N ARG A 260 -6.90 0.43 -12.14
CA ARG A 260 -5.73 1.23 -11.72
C ARG A 260 -5.41 2.34 -12.71
N GLU A 261 -5.48 2.01 -13.98
CA GLU A 261 -5.21 2.92 -15.10
C GLU A 261 -6.23 4.06 -15.12
N GLU A 262 -7.51 3.75 -15.04
CA GLU A 262 -8.58 4.75 -14.94
C GLU A 262 -8.40 5.64 -13.71
N LEU A 263 -8.12 5.03 -12.54
CA LEU A 263 -7.91 5.77 -11.30
C LEU A 263 -6.79 6.80 -11.42
N MET A 264 -5.65 6.41 -11.99
CA MET A 264 -4.52 7.33 -12.15
C MET A 264 -4.85 8.48 -13.11
N ALA A 265 -5.56 8.22 -14.21
CA ALA A 265 -6.00 9.26 -15.14
C ALA A 265 -7.00 10.24 -14.48
N VAL A 266 -7.97 9.70 -13.74
CA VAL A 266 -8.93 10.51 -12.98
C VAL A 266 -8.21 11.33 -11.91
N THR A 267 -7.30 10.73 -11.15
CA THR A 267 -6.51 11.42 -10.12
C THR A 267 -5.72 12.59 -10.69
N ALA A 268 -5.04 12.39 -11.83
CA ALA A 268 -4.27 13.44 -12.51
C ALA A 268 -5.13 14.61 -13.02
N SER A 269 -6.43 14.41 -13.13
CA SER A 269 -7.39 15.44 -13.52
C SER A 269 -8.04 16.17 -12.34
N CYS A 270 -7.72 15.76 -11.11
CA CYS A 270 -8.20 16.40 -9.89
C CYS A 270 -7.30 17.58 -9.49
N PHE A 271 -7.84 18.44 -8.61
CA PHE A 271 -7.13 19.61 -8.11
C PHE A 271 -6.12 19.25 -7.03
N ALA A 272 -6.51 18.46 -6.02
CA ALA A 272 -5.62 18.00 -4.97
C ALA A 272 -6.11 16.67 -4.37
N GLY A 273 -5.17 15.90 -3.78
CA GLY A 273 -5.43 14.62 -3.14
C GLY A 273 -5.51 14.71 -1.61
N LEU A 274 -6.36 13.88 -1.00
CA LEU A 274 -6.56 13.84 0.45
C LEU A 274 -6.02 12.54 1.05
N THR A 275 -5.18 12.63 2.08
CA THR A 275 -4.71 11.50 2.89
C THR A 275 -4.88 11.84 4.37
N LEU A 276 -6.03 11.44 4.94
CA LEU A 276 -6.57 11.94 6.20
C LEU A 276 -6.66 10.86 7.29
N ASP A 277 -5.77 9.88 7.26
CA ASP A 277 -5.76 8.82 8.27
C ASP A 277 -5.48 9.39 9.67
N LYS A 278 -6.18 8.89 10.72
CA LYS A 278 -6.05 9.37 12.09
C LYS A 278 -5.02 8.56 12.87
N ASP A 279 -4.39 9.17 13.88
CA ASP A 279 -3.45 8.52 14.80
C ASP A 279 -4.21 7.74 15.89
N THR A 280 -4.92 6.68 15.51
CA THR A 280 -5.73 5.87 16.44
C THR A 280 -5.08 4.54 16.82
N ASN A 281 -4.06 4.12 16.07
CA ASN A 281 -3.29 2.91 16.37
C ASN A 281 -1.91 2.98 15.70
N ILE A 282 -1.00 2.10 16.12
CA ILE A 282 0.41 2.13 15.70
C ILE A 282 0.58 1.98 14.18
N ASN A 283 -0.27 1.20 13.51
CA ASN A 283 -0.20 1.04 12.06
C ASN A 283 -0.70 2.27 11.32
N TYR A 284 -1.76 2.93 11.81
CA TYR A 284 -2.19 4.20 11.23
C TYR A 284 -1.16 5.30 11.46
N ARG A 285 -0.62 5.38 12.70
CA ARG A 285 0.43 6.34 13.05
C ARG A 285 1.62 6.26 12.12
N PHE A 286 2.11 5.06 11.82
CA PHE A 286 3.26 4.83 10.95
C PHE A 286 2.89 4.40 9.54
N SER A 287 1.65 4.62 9.12
CA SER A 287 1.24 4.32 7.75
C SER A 287 1.96 5.22 6.74
N LEU A 288 2.26 4.63 5.59
CA LEU A 288 2.71 5.35 4.40
C LEU A 288 1.84 4.89 3.23
N PRO A 289 0.63 5.47 3.08
CA PRO A 289 -0.38 4.95 2.18
C PRO A 289 -0.02 5.20 0.71
N ASN A 290 -0.30 4.23 -0.15
CA ASN A 290 -0.02 4.30 -1.59
C ASN A 290 -0.64 5.53 -2.26
N LYS A 291 -1.81 5.98 -1.80
CA LYS A 291 -2.50 7.16 -2.34
C LYS A 291 -1.65 8.43 -2.28
N LEU A 292 -0.79 8.59 -1.27
CA LEU A 292 0.14 9.72 -1.18
C LEU A 292 1.04 9.78 -2.42
N PHE A 293 1.64 8.64 -2.77
CA PHE A 293 2.50 8.55 -3.95
C PHE A 293 1.72 8.62 -5.26
N ASP A 294 0.49 8.11 -5.27
CA ASP A 294 -0.38 8.25 -6.43
C ASP A 294 -0.67 9.72 -6.74
N TYR A 295 -0.93 10.55 -5.71
CA TYR A 295 -1.13 12.00 -5.88
C TYR A 295 0.13 12.71 -6.37
N ILE A 296 1.30 12.37 -5.79
CA ILE A 296 2.59 12.90 -6.25
C ILE A 296 2.84 12.56 -7.72
N HIS A 297 2.61 11.29 -8.12
CA HIS A 297 2.76 10.86 -9.52
C HIS A 297 1.69 11.39 -10.47
N ALA A 298 0.55 11.80 -9.94
CA ALA A 298 -0.49 12.51 -10.66
C ALA A 298 -0.22 14.02 -10.77
N GLU A 299 0.89 14.50 -10.19
CA GLU A 299 1.32 15.90 -10.17
C GLU A 299 0.26 16.81 -9.53
N ILE A 300 -0.42 16.36 -8.48
CA ILE A 300 -1.39 17.15 -7.72
C ILE A 300 -0.96 17.32 -6.27
N PRO A 301 -1.15 18.52 -5.68
CA PRO A 301 -0.86 18.77 -4.27
C PRO A 301 -1.61 17.83 -3.32
N VAL A 302 -1.05 17.61 -2.14
CA VAL A 302 -1.61 16.73 -1.12
C VAL A 302 -2.05 17.54 0.11
N ILE A 303 -3.23 17.24 0.65
CA ILE A 303 -3.61 17.63 2.02
C ILE A 303 -3.53 16.38 2.87
N ALA A 304 -2.68 16.41 3.90
CA ALA A 304 -2.34 15.23 4.69
C ALA A 304 -2.48 15.49 6.19
N THR A 305 -2.82 14.45 6.95
CA THR A 305 -2.74 14.46 8.41
C THR A 305 -1.27 14.43 8.86
N ASP A 306 -0.97 15.01 10.02
CA ASP A 306 0.35 14.99 10.66
C ASP A 306 0.67 13.61 11.25
N LEU A 307 0.87 12.64 10.36
CA LEU A 307 1.41 11.33 10.70
C LEU A 307 2.90 11.26 10.32
N PRO A 308 3.77 10.69 11.16
CA PRO A 308 5.22 10.82 11.03
C PRO A 308 5.77 10.55 9.62
N GLU A 309 5.37 9.47 8.97
CA GLU A 309 5.88 9.08 7.64
C GLU A 309 5.27 9.91 6.51
N VAL A 310 3.98 10.25 6.64
CA VAL A 310 3.26 11.06 5.66
C VAL A 310 3.74 12.51 5.73
N ALA A 311 3.78 13.09 6.93
CA ALA A 311 4.24 14.46 7.15
C ALA A 311 5.71 14.64 6.73
N ALA A 312 6.57 13.64 6.97
CA ALA A 312 7.96 13.67 6.53
C ALA A 312 8.06 13.82 5.01
N ILE A 313 7.27 13.06 4.23
CA ILE A 313 7.27 13.17 2.76
C ILE A 313 6.73 14.54 2.33
N VAL A 314 5.56 14.94 2.83
CA VAL A 314 4.90 16.17 2.40
C VAL A 314 5.74 17.41 2.72
N ASN A 315 6.33 17.48 3.92
CA ASN A 315 7.12 18.63 4.37
C ASN A 315 8.50 18.68 3.71
N VAL A 316 9.23 17.54 3.67
CA VAL A 316 10.60 17.50 3.08
C VAL A 316 10.56 17.85 1.59
N TYR A 317 9.58 17.34 0.88
CA TYR A 317 9.48 17.57 -0.55
C TYR A 317 8.54 18.73 -0.92
N ARG A 318 7.92 19.38 0.06
CA ARG A 318 6.98 20.51 -0.14
C ARG A 318 5.93 20.19 -1.21
N THR A 319 5.24 19.05 -1.04
CA THR A 319 4.26 18.55 -2.00
C THR A 319 2.82 18.88 -1.61
N GLY A 320 2.61 19.65 -0.54
CA GLY A 320 1.27 19.99 -0.08
C GLY A 320 1.22 20.53 1.34
N ILE A 321 0.07 20.38 1.99
CA ILE A 321 -0.23 20.91 3.32
C ILE A 321 -0.35 19.75 4.32
N VAL A 322 0.32 19.87 5.47
CA VAL A 322 0.15 18.99 6.62
C VAL A 322 -0.77 19.64 7.63
N LEU A 323 -1.88 18.97 7.97
CA LEU A 323 -2.88 19.44 8.92
C LEU A 323 -2.42 19.19 10.35
N SER A 324 -2.41 20.22 11.17
CA SER A 324 -2.15 20.08 12.62
C SER A 324 -3.23 19.29 13.37
N GLN A 325 -4.44 19.25 12.83
CA GLN A 325 -5.58 18.50 13.37
C GLN A 325 -6.43 17.93 12.23
N ASN A 326 -6.89 16.71 12.40
CA ASN A 326 -7.81 16.08 11.44
C ASN A 326 -9.27 16.42 11.81
N SER A 327 -9.66 17.69 11.67
CA SER A 327 -11.01 18.16 11.87
C SER A 327 -11.62 18.68 10.58
N PRO A 328 -12.96 18.63 10.41
CA PRO A 328 -13.62 19.17 9.22
C PRO A 328 -13.22 20.62 8.91
N GLN A 329 -13.11 21.45 9.95
CA GLN A 329 -12.72 22.86 9.79
C GLN A 329 -11.28 23.01 9.30
N ALA A 330 -10.32 22.23 9.84
CA ALA A 330 -8.92 22.28 9.40
C ALA A 330 -8.79 21.81 7.94
N ILE A 331 -9.53 20.77 7.55
CA ILE A 331 -9.58 20.27 6.18
C ILE A 331 -10.16 21.35 5.25
N ALA A 332 -11.29 21.97 5.61
CA ALA A 332 -11.91 23.04 4.83
C ALA A 332 -10.98 24.24 4.66
N ASN A 333 -10.30 24.67 5.73
CA ASN A 333 -9.32 25.76 5.67
C ASN A 333 -8.16 25.45 4.72
N ALA A 334 -7.61 24.24 4.77
CA ALA A 334 -6.53 23.83 3.87
C ALA A 334 -6.99 23.73 2.40
N MET A 335 -8.21 23.23 2.18
CA MET A 335 -8.79 23.18 0.83
C MET A 335 -9.00 24.61 0.28
N ASN A 336 -9.57 25.51 1.06
CA ASN A 336 -9.78 26.91 0.67
C ASN A 336 -8.46 27.65 0.47
N GLY A 337 -7.45 27.40 1.30
CA GLY A 337 -6.10 27.94 1.13
C GLY A 337 -5.50 27.57 -0.23
N LEU A 338 -5.54 26.29 -0.61
CA LEU A 338 -5.07 25.85 -1.93
C LEU A 338 -5.89 26.45 -3.09
N ILE A 339 -7.19 26.72 -2.85
CA ILE A 339 -8.05 27.35 -3.86
C ILE A 339 -7.68 28.82 -4.09
N SER A 340 -7.38 29.54 -3.01
CA SER A 340 -7.13 31.00 -3.05
C SER A 340 -5.67 31.36 -3.37
N GLU A 341 -4.70 30.54 -2.96
CA GLU A 341 -3.27 30.79 -3.07
C GLU A 341 -2.68 30.08 -4.31
N LYS A 342 -2.89 30.70 -5.48
CA LYS A 342 -2.47 30.09 -6.75
C LYS A 342 -0.97 29.81 -6.84
N GLU A 343 -0.13 30.73 -6.37
CA GLU A 343 1.34 30.58 -6.40
C GLU A 343 1.78 29.38 -5.54
N LEU A 344 1.22 29.24 -4.34
CA LEU A 344 1.47 28.11 -3.44
C LEU A 344 1.03 26.78 -4.08
N TYR A 345 -0.13 26.79 -4.74
CA TYR A 345 -0.63 25.62 -5.44
C TYR A 345 0.32 25.20 -6.59
N ASP A 346 0.75 26.15 -7.40
CA ASP A 346 1.65 25.90 -8.54
C ASP A 346 3.02 25.40 -8.06
N ASP A 347 3.56 25.93 -6.95
CA ASP A 347 4.78 25.44 -6.31
C ASP A 347 4.65 23.97 -5.84
N TYR A 348 3.59 23.62 -5.15
CA TYR A 348 3.37 22.25 -4.69
C TYR A 348 3.22 21.28 -5.86
N LYS A 349 2.52 21.68 -6.90
CA LYS A 349 2.33 20.89 -8.12
C LYS A 349 3.67 20.62 -8.82
N GLU A 350 4.50 21.65 -8.98
CA GLU A 350 5.82 21.50 -9.59
C GLU A 350 6.74 20.61 -8.74
N ASN A 351 6.68 20.74 -7.42
CA ASN A 351 7.41 19.86 -6.51
C ASN A 351 6.95 18.40 -6.65
N CYS A 352 5.65 18.14 -6.76
CA CYS A 352 5.13 16.79 -7.03
C CYS A 352 5.72 16.21 -8.32
N ARG A 353 5.75 17.01 -9.41
CA ARG A 353 6.32 16.60 -10.71
C ARG A 353 7.80 16.23 -10.60
N ILE A 354 8.59 17.04 -9.89
CA ILE A 354 10.02 16.79 -9.69
C ILE A 354 10.22 15.51 -8.86
N VAL A 355 9.54 15.41 -7.73
CA VAL A 355 9.72 14.36 -6.73
C VAL A 355 9.23 12.99 -7.22
N ALA A 356 8.25 12.95 -8.12
CA ALA A 356 7.78 11.71 -8.75
C ALA A 356 8.91 10.96 -9.48
N THR A 357 9.99 11.65 -9.90
CA THR A 357 11.14 11.02 -10.54
C THR A 357 12.01 10.23 -9.56
N ASP A 358 12.03 10.62 -8.28
CA ASP A 358 12.84 10.04 -7.22
C ASP A 358 12.03 9.03 -6.40
N LEU A 359 10.79 9.39 -6.04
CA LEU A 359 9.85 8.54 -5.31
C LEU A 359 9.13 7.56 -6.25
N CYS A 360 9.89 6.73 -6.94
CA CYS A 360 9.37 5.74 -7.90
C CYS A 360 9.99 4.36 -7.66
N TRP A 361 9.32 3.32 -8.16
CA TRP A 361 9.78 1.95 -8.01
C TRP A 361 11.20 1.73 -8.56
N GLN A 362 11.58 2.38 -9.63
CA GLN A 362 12.91 2.29 -10.21
C GLN A 362 14.03 2.70 -9.24
N SER A 363 13.75 3.60 -8.32
CA SER A 363 14.67 4.02 -7.24
C SER A 363 14.64 3.03 -6.07
N GLU A 364 13.46 2.65 -5.58
CA GLU A 364 13.30 1.71 -4.44
C GLU A 364 13.81 0.30 -4.79
N LYS A 365 13.62 -0.14 -6.02
CA LYS A 365 14.07 -1.43 -6.52
C LYS A 365 15.57 -1.66 -6.33
N LYS A 366 16.40 -0.62 -6.39
CA LYS A 366 17.84 -0.73 -6.19
C LYS A 366 18.17 -1.30 -4.82
N VAL A 367 17.50 -0.83 -3.76
CA VAL A 367 17.68 -1.33 -2.39
C VAL A 367 17.36 -2.83 -2.31
N LEU A 368 16.27 -3.26 -2.95
CA LEU A 368 15.89 -4.66 -3.00
C LEU A 368 16.92 -5.51 -3.77
N ILE A 369 17.39 -5.04 -4.92
CA ILE A 369 18.40 -5.72 -5.73
C ILE A 369 19.71 -5.86 -4.94
N ASP A 370 20.18 -4.80 -4.29
CA ASP A 370 21.40 -4.83 -3.49
C ASP A 370 21.28 -5.83 -2.34
N LEU A 371 20.12 -5.89 -1.69
CA LEU A 371 19.85 -6.87 -0.64
C LEU A 371 19.87 -8.31 -1.19
N ILE A 372 19.26 -8.56 -2.33
CA ILE A 372 19.27 -9.90 -2.98
C ILE A 372 20.72 -10.32 -3.26
N LEU A 373 21.50 -9.45 -3.92
CA LEU A 373 22.87 -9.73 -4.30
C LEU A 373 23.80 -9.93 -3.09
N SER A 374 23.63 -9.11 -2.03
CA SER A 374 24.44 -9.24 -0.81
C SER A 374 24.08 -10.52 -0.03
N SER A 375 22.80 -10.90 -0.01
CA SER A 375 22.34 -12.10 0.69
C SER A 375 22.90 -13.41 0.10
N GLU A 376 23.24 -13.39 -1.18
CA GLU A 376 23.87 -14.53 -1.87
C GLU A 376 25.36 -14.71 -1.57
N ARG A 377 26.06 -13.61 -1.25
CA ARG A 377 27.50 -13.65 -0.93
C ARG A 377 27.78 -14.16 0.48
N THR A 378 26.76 -14.19 1.32
CA THR A 378 26.88 -14.56 2.75
C THR A 378 26.48 -16.02 3.03
N GLN A 379 26.20 -16.80 1.99
CA GLN A 379 26.05 -18.28 2.01
C GLN A 379 27.38 -18.96 1.78
#